data_97ef29768306004f50be75249ddd2205
#
_entry.id   97ef29768306004f50be75249ddd2205
#
_cell.length_a   1.000
_cell.length_b   1.000
_cell.length_c   1.000
_cell.angle_alpha   90.00
_cell.angle_beta   90.00
_cell.angle_gamma   90.00
#
_symmetry.space_group_name_H-M   'P 1'
#
loop_
_entity.id
_entity.type
_entity.pdbx_description
1 polymer ?
#
loop_
_entity_poly.entity_id
_entity_poly.type
_entity_poly.pdbx_seq_one_letter_code
_entity_poly.pdbx_strand_id
1 'polypeptide(L)'
;MSDDADLETPPLPPGSDKYSRGLVCVAAGGAEFPGAGVLCVAAARRGGAGYVHHVSPAEQTRALVLQRFPDVVTSEMAPDHVLSRARAFVVGSGTDAQELWAGWELQRALQSAAAVVVDGGAMMAVKENAAVASAIRDREAPVVLTPHRREAARLIASDAHHAEVAMELADATGTVVVLKGPGTVVATADSVVAVDEIAGPELATAGTGDVLAGLIGSMLAAESALNGLPSPRRCAAVAAQAVRAHSLAGRAAAARVFSVTALDVADELGAVMRGLRE
;
A
#
# COMPACT_ATOMS: atom_id res chain seq x y z
N MET A 1 -17.34 22.55 7.49
CA MET A 1 -17.46 22.42 6.03
C MET A 1 -16.75 21.11 5.68
N SER A 2 -17.52 20.10 5.30
CA SER A 2 -17.06 18.74 5.04
C SER A 2 -16.18 18.71 3.78
N ASP A 3 -14.88 18.54 3.98
CA ASP A 3 -13.89 18.29 2.92
C ASP A 3 -13.88 16.77 2.53
N ASP A 4 -15.02 16.11 2.74
CA ASP A 4 -15.32 14.77 2.22
C ASP A 4 -15.77 14.86 0.75
N ALA A 5 -15.02 15.61 -0.06
CA ALA A 5 -15.18 15.52 -1.49
C ALA A 5 -14.84 14.08 -1.88
N ASP A 6 -15.85 13.35 -2.33
CA ASP A 6 -15.70 12.08 -3.03
C ASP A 6 -14.47 12.20 -3.92
N LEU A 7 -13.49 11.30 -3.73
CA LEU A 7 -12.30 11.29 -4.57
C LEU A 7 -12.73 10.85 -5.96
N GLU A 8 -13.37 11.74 -6.70
CA GLU A 8 -13.54 11.56 -8.13
C GLU A 8 -12.14 11.40 -8.73
N THR A 9 -11.84 10.19 -9.15
CA THR A 9 -10.65 9.99 -9.97
C THR A 9 -10.96 10.63 -11.32
N PRO A 10 -10.40 11.79 -11.66
CA PRO A 10 -10.74 12.48 -12.89
C PRO A 10 -10.44 11.57 -14.08
N PRO A 11 -11.19 11.68 -15.18
CA PRO A 11 -10.89 10.95 -16.39
C PRO A 11 -9.46 11.29 -16.83
N LEU A 12 -8.77 10.27 -17.36
CA LEU A 12 -7.40 10.43 -17.84
C LEU A 12 -7.34 11.52 -18.91
N PRO A 13 -6.47 12.54 -18.79
CA PRO A 13 -6.31 13.55 -19.81
C PRO A 13 -5.96 12.93 -21.17
N PRO A 14 -6.49 13.44 -22.29
CA PRO A 14 -6.03 13.03 -23.61
C PRO A 14 -4.51 13.22 -23.74
N GLY A 15 -3.81 12.21 -24.29
CA GLY A 15 -2.35 12.23 -24.41
C GLY A 15 -1.59 11.72 -23.19
N SER A 16 -2.28 11.20 -22.17
CA SER A 16 -1.63 10.53 -21.04
C SER A 16 -0.77 9.36 -21.51
N ASP A 17 0.42 9.23 -20.91
CA ASP A 17 1.32 8.11 -21.08
C ASP A 17 1.47 7.34 -19.75
N LYS A 18 2.30 6.27 -19.76
CA LYS A 18 2.51 5.44 -18.56
C LYS A 18 3.14 6.20 -17.38
N TYR A 19 3.88 7.28 -17.61
CA TYR A 19 4.53 8.07 -16.57
C TYR A 19 3.61 9.17 -16.04
N SER A 20 2.85 9.82 -16.92
CA SER A 20 1.87 10.83 -16.53
C SER A 20 0.71 10.25 -15.71
N ARG A 21 0.50 8.92 -15.77
CA ARG A 21 -0.45 8.19 -14.92
C ARG A 21 0.16 7.71 -13.60
N GLY A 22 1.43 7.96 -13.36
CA GLY A 22 2.17 7.55 -12.18
C GLY A 22 2.87 6.20 -12.32
N LEU A 23 4.08 6.14 -11.78
CA LEU A 23 4.85 4.92 -11.58
C LEU A 23 4.77 4.51 -10.11
N VAL A 24 4.33 3.28 -9.85
CA VAL A 24 4.44 2.65 -8.52
C VAL A 24 5.54 1.59 -8.55
N CYS A 25 6.46 1.68 -7.58
CA CYS A 25 7.50 0.67 -7.35
C CYS A 25 7.06 -0.24 -6.20
N VAL A 26 7.00 -1.54 -6.45
CA VAL A 26 6.54 -2.56 -5.50
C VAL A 26 7.71 -3.46 -5.12
N ALA A 27 8.32 -3.21 -3.97
CA ALA A 27 9.37 -4.02 -3.37
C ALA A 27 8.72 -5.04 -2.40
N ALA A 28 8.33 -6.19 -2.94
CA ALA A 28 7.50 -7.18 -2.25
C ALA A 28 7.83 -8.62 -2.68
N GLY A 29 7.59 -9.57 -1.77
CA GLY A 29 7.79 -10.99 -2.00
C GLY A 29 9.26 -11.39 -1.87
N GLY A 30 9.64 -11.85 -0.68
CA GLY A 30 10.93 -12.46 -0.40
C GLY A 30 11.00 -13.91 -0.87
N ALA A 31 12.10 -14.58 -0.54
CA ALA A 31 12.32 -15.97 -0.90
C ALA A 31 11.32 -16.93 -0.20
N GLU A 32 10.93 -16.59 1.03
CA GLU A 32 10.00 -17.40 1.83
C GLU A 32 8.53 -17.22 1.41
N PHE A 33 8.16 -15.98 1.03
CA PHE A 33 6.78 -15.63 0.67
C PHE A 33 6.67 -15.04 -0.75
N PRO A 34 7.07 -15.77 -1.80
CA PRO A 34 7.10 -15.24 -3.17
C PRO A 34 5.71 -14.86 -3.69
N GLY A 35 4.65 -15.50 -3.20
CA GLY A 35 3.27 -15.21 -3.57
C GLY A 35 2.81 -13.81 -3.18
N ALA A 36 3.34 -13.21 -2.12
CA ALA A 36 3.01 -11.85 -1.70
C ALA A 36 3.38 -10.81 -2.77
N GLY A 37 4.53 -10.99 -3.45
CA GLY A 37 4.90 -10.16 -4.60
C GLY A 37 3.86 -10.21 -5.72
N VAL A 38 3.33 -11.39 -6.03
CA VAL A 38 2.27 -11.58 -7.04
C VAL A 38 0.99 -10.87 -6.63
N LEU A 39 0.55 -11.03 -5.36
CA LEU A 39 -0.69 -10.43 -4.84
C LEU A 39 -0.61 -8.90 -4.78
N CYS A 40 0.51 -8.38 -4.28
CA CYS A 40 0.74 -6.94 -4.21
C CYS A 40 0.75 -6.31 -5.61
N VAL A 41 1.43 -6.92 -6.58
CA VAL A 41 1.46 -6.48 -7.99
C VAL A 41 0.08 -6.60 -8.63
N ALA A 42 -0.69 -7.68 -8.36
CA ALA A 42 -2.05 -7.84 -8.90
C ALA A 42 -2.93 -6.65 -8.55
N ALA A 43 -2.90 -6.21 -7.29
CA ALA A 43 -3.65 -5.05 -6.84
C ALA A 43 -3.07 -3.72 -7.36
N ALA A 44 -1.75 -3.58 -7.38
CA ALA A 44 -1.11 -2.37 -7.89
C ALA A 44 -1.49 -2.07 -9.34
N ARG A 45 -1.69 -3.08 -10.17
CA ARG A 45 -2.18 -2.94 -11.56
C ARG A 45 -3.61 -2.43 -11.68
N ARG A 46 -4.36 -2.36 -10.56
CA ARG A 46 -5.79 -1.96 -10.53
C ARG A 46 -6.03 -0.59 -9.89
N GLY A 47 -5.07 -0.06 -9.14
CA GLY A 47 -5.20 1.21 -8.41
C GLY A 47 -5.06 2.48 -9.24
N GLY A 48 -4.83 2.38 -10.55
CA GLY A 48 -4.81 3.53 -11.47
C GLY A 48 -3.44 3.97 -11.96
N ALA A 49 -2.33 3.55 -11.32
CA ALA A 49 -0.99 3.80 -11.83
C ALA A 49 -0.80 3.27 -13.26
N GLY A 50 -0.10 4.02 -14.09
CA GLY A 50 0.16 3.66 -15.49
C GLY A 50 1.35 2.71 -15.67
N TYR A 51 2.21 2.60 -14.64
CA TYR A 51 3.40 1.76 -14.68
C TYR A 51 3.64 1.11 -13.31
N VAL A 52 3.69 -0.21 -13.29
CA VAL A 52 4.08 -0.99 -12.12
C VAL A 52 5.48 -1.54 -12.34
N HIS A 53 6.40 -1.24 -11.43
CA HIS A 53 7.74 -1.82 -11.38
C HIS A 53 7.87 -2.68 -10.13
N HIS A 54 8.13 -3.96 -10.30
CA HIS A 54 8.30 -4.89 -9.19
C HIS A 54 9.78 -5.09 -8.85
N VAL A 55 10.09 -5.16 -7.56
CA VAL A 55 11.44 -5.37 -7.03
C VAL A 55 11.44 -6.55 -6.07
N SER A 56 12.34 -7.50 -6.30
CA SER A 56 12.65 -8.58 -5.36
C SER A 56 14.01 -9.16 -5.71
N PRO A 57 14.91 -9.42 -4.75
CA PRO A 57 16.16 -10.14 -4.99
C PRO A 57 15.90 -11.62 -5.33
N ALA A 58 14.77 -12.18 -4.91
CA ALA A 58 14.40 -13.57 -5.18
C ALA A 58 13.99 -13.75 -6.66
N GLU A 59 14.80 -14.47 -7.44
CA GLU A 59 14.53 -14.75 -8.84
C GLU A 59 13.19 -15.48 -9.03
N GLN A 60 12.86 -16.41 -8.14
CA GLN A 60 11.59 -17.13 -8.17
C GLN A 60 10.40 -16.17 -8.08
N THR A 61 10.45 -15.18 -7.22
CA THR A 61 9.38 -14.18 -7.08
C THR A 61 9.22 -13.38 -8.37
N ARG A 62 10.33 -12.89 -8.94
CA ARG A 62 10.31 -12.17 -10.23
C ARG A 62 9.75 -13.00 -11.36
N ALA A 63 10.13 -14.28 -11.43
CA ALA A 63 9.62 -15.20 -12.44
C ALA A 63 8.10 -15.42 -12.32
N LEU A 64 7.59 -15.62 -11.10
CA LEU A 64 6.15 -15.77 -10.84
C LEU A 64 5.36 -14.51 -11.23
N VAL A 65 5.88 -13.33 -10.90
CA VAL A 65 5.27 -12.04 -11.28
C VAL A 65 5.21 -11.91 -12.81
N LEU A 66 6.30 -12.14 -13.53
CA LEU A 66 6.34 -12.05 -14.98
C LEU A 66 5.46 -13.10 -15.67
N GLN A 67 5.41 -14.31 -15.12
CA GLN A 67 4.55 -15.38 -15.65
C GLN A 67 3.06 -15.01 -15.55
N ARG A 68 2.67 -14.36 -14.44
CA ARG A 68 1.28 -13.96 -14.21
C ARG A 68 0.92 -12.62 -14.86
N PHE A 69 1.88 -11.68 -14.91
CA PHE A 69 1.70 -10.29 -15.34
C PHE A 69 2.83 -9.84 -16.27
N PRO A 70 2.80 -10.22 -17.56
CA PRO A 70 3.86 -9.88 -18.51
C PRO A 70 3.94 -8.38 -18.85
N ASP A 71 2.97 -7.58 -18.42
CA ASP A 71 2.94 -6.12 -18.55
C ASP A 71 3.72 -5.40 -17.40
N VAL A 72 4.28 -6.14 -16.44
CA VAL A 72 5.06 -5.61 -15.33
C VAL A 72 6.56 -5.73 -15.63
N VAL A 73 7.33 -4.72 -15.25
CA VAL A 73 8.79 -4.78 -15.29
C VAL A 73 9.31 -5.22 -13.94
N THR A 74 10.32 -6.09 -13.89
CA THR A 74 10.91 -6.55 -12.63
C THR A 74 12.41 -6.32 -12.60
N SER A 75 12.97 -6.14 -11.39
CA SER A 75 14.41 -6.06 -11.13
C SER A 75 14.76 -6.60 -9.74
N GLU A 76 16.05 -6.85 -9.49
CA GLU A 76 16.52 -7.30 -8.16
C GLU A 76 16.47 -6.20 -7.13
N MET A 77 16.73 -4.95 -7.53
CA MET A 77 16.65 -3.73 -6.75
C MET A 77 16.08 -2.61 -7.61
N ALA A 78 15.54 -1.57 -6.98
CA ALA A 78 14.97 -0.43 -7.69
C ALA A 78 16.08 0.31 -8.47
N PRO A 79 16.02 0.39 -9.82
CA PRO A 79 16.99 1.15 -10.58
C PRO A 79 16.86 2.66 -10.37
N ASP A 80 17.92 3.43 -10.60
CA ASP A 80 17.92 4.89 -10.38
C ASP A 80 16.82 5.63 -11.15
N HIS A 81 16.50 5.18 -12.37
CA HIS A 81 15.42 5.77 -13.15
C HIS A 81 14.03 5.48 -12.57
N VAL A 82 13.87 4.41 -11.77
CA VAL A 82 12.66 4.12 -11.02
C VAL A 82 12.62 4.97 -9.76
N LEU A 83 13.73 5.04 -9.00
CA LEU A 83 13.84 5.88 -7.81
C LEU A 83 13.50 7.35 -8.09
N SER A 84 13.98 7.88 -9.22
CA SER A 84 13.76 9.29 -9.60
C SER A 84 12.35 9.58 -10.17
N ARG A 85 11.64 8.58 -10.68
CA ARG A 85 10.35 8.76 -11.37
C ARG A 85 9.15 8.18 -10.65
N ALA A 86 9.37 7.28 -9.68
CA ALA A 86 8.28 6.74 -8.90
C ALA A 86 7.50 7.85 -8.19
N ARG A 87 6.19 7.69 -8.17
CA ARG A 87 5.26 8.55 -7.42
C ARG A 87 4.84 7.92 -6.12
N ALA A 88 4.93 6.60 -6.03
CA ALA A 88 4.80 5.87 -4.78
C ALA A 88 5.67 4.61 -4.77
N PHE A 89 6.04 4.18 -3.56
CA PHE A 89 6.67 2.91 -3.27
C PHE A 89 5.78 2.08 -2.36
N VAL A 90 5.80 0.77 -2.54
CA VAL A 90 5.28 -0.22 -1.58
C VAL A 90 6.43 -1.10 -1.19
N VAL A 91 6.71 -1.22 0.11
CA VAL A 91 7.90 -1.94 0.59
C VAL A 91 7.55 -2.87 1.74
N GLY A 92 7.91 -4.14 1.62
CA GLY A 92 7.95 -5.08 2.73
C GLY A 92 6.86 -6.14 2.76
N SER A 93 5.82 -6.07 1.92
CA SER A 93 4.83 -7.14 1.79
C SER A 93 5.52 -8.47 1.47
N GLY A 94 5.21 -9.52 2.24
CA GLY A 94 5.81 -10.86 2.06
C GLY A 94 7.31 -10.91 2.28
N THR A 95 7.84 -10.08 3.18
CA THR A 95 9.23 -10.16 3.65
C THR A 95 9.26 -10.48 5.15
N ASP A 96 10.28 -11.23 5.57
CA ASP A 96 10.59 -11.41 6.96
C ASP A 96 11.43 -10.23 7.50
N ALA A 97 11.35 -9.99 8.82
CA ALA A 97 12.16 -8.97 9.48
C ALA A 97 13.68 -9.24 9.37
N GLN A 98 14.09 -10.48 9.09
CA GLN A 98 15.48 -10.87 8.88
C GLN A 98 15.96 -10.65 7.43
N GLU A 99 15.04 -10.41 6.49
CA GLU A 99 15.35 -10.10 5.11
C GLU A 99 15.75 -8.63 4.95
N LEU A 100 17.04 -8.33 5.17
CA LEU A 100 17.59 -6.98 5.19
C LEU A 100 17.34 -6.15 3.92
N TRP A 101 17.10 -6.82 2.80
CA TRP A 101 16.91 -6.12 1.52
C TRP A 101 15.68 -5.20 1.52
N ALA A 102 14.60 -5.58 2.21
CA ALA A 102 13.42 -4.73 2.34
C ALA A 102 13.71 -3.44 3.11
N GLY A 103 14.54 -3.54 4.16
CA GLY A 103 15.03 -2.37 4.88
C GLY A 103 15.92 -1.44 4.03
N TRP A 104 16.75 -2.01 3.16
CA TRP A 104 17.55 -1.23 2.21
C TRP A 104 16.69 -0.54 1.15
N GLU A 105 15.72 -1.25 0.57
CA GLU A 105 14.79 -0.64 -0.38
C GLU A 105 13.91 0.43 0.29
N LEU A 106 13.53 0.24 1.56
CA LEU A 106 12.83 1.27 2.33
C LEU A 106 13.69 2.54 2.48
N GLN A 107 14.97 2.41 2.87
CA GLN A 107 15.88 3.56 2.97
C GLN A 107 16.01 4.30 1.64
N ARG A 108 16.14 3.58 0.53
CA ARG A 108 16.23 4.17 -0.82
C ARG A 108 14.91 4.86 -1.22
N ALA A 109 13.77 4.25 -0.93
CA ALA A 109 12.46 4.86 -1.16
C ALA A 109 12.26 6.14 -0.34
N LEU A 110 12.70 6.16 0.91
CA LEU A 110 12.62 7.33 1.79
C LEU A 110 13.49 8.51 1.33
N GLN A 111 14.53 8.29 0.54
CA GLN A 111 15.35 9.34 -0.07
C GLN A 111 14.68 9.98 -1.31
N SER A 112 13.64 9.37 -1.85
CA SER A 112 12.89 9.90 -2.98
C SER A 112 11.83 10.91 -2.55
N ALA A 113 11.27 11.66 -3.50
CA ALA A 113 10.12 12.56 -3.26
C ALA A 113 8.75 11.86 -3.36
N ALA A 114 8.72 10.53 -3.43
CA ALA A 114 7.50 9.75 -3.59
C ALA A 114 6.84 9.42 -2.25
N ALA A 115 5.53 9.16 -2.24
CA ALA A 115 4.85 8.55 -1.09
C ALA A 115 5.38 7.12 -0.87
N VAL A 116 5.42 6.65 0.38
CA VAL A 116 5.91 5.30 0.71
C VAL A 116 4.88 4.56 1.55
N VAL A 117 4.48 3.38 1.09
CA VAL A 117 3.68 2.42 1.86
C VAL A 117 4.63 1.38 2.45
N VAL A 118 4.58 1.19 3.76
CA VAL A 118 5.41 0.24 4.50
C VAL A 118 4.52 -0.85 5.08
N ASP A 119 4.76 -2.08 4.69
CA ASP A 119 4.01 -3.25 5.11
C ASP A 119 4.96 -4.36 5.59
N GLY A 120 4.43 -5.39 6.23
CA GLY A 120 5.15 -6.61 6.58
C GLY A 120 6.49 -6.40 7.28
N GLY A 121 7.51 -7.13 6.84
CA GLY A 121 8.83 -7.13 7.48
C GLY A 121 9.55 -5.78 7.50
N ALA A 122 9.26 -4.89 6.54
CA ALA A 122 9.89 -3.57 6.51
C ALA A 122 9.43 -2.65 7.66
N MET A 123 8.29 -2.94 8.30
CA MET A 123 7.79 -2.13 9.43
C MET A 123 8.74 -2.11 10.63
N MET A 124 9.47 -3.21 10.88
CA MET A 124 10.39 -3.24 12.00
C MET A 124 11.54 -2.25 11.85
N ALA A 125 11.95 -1.93 10.62
CA ALA A 125 12.96 -0.92 10.36
C ALA A 125 12.53 0.49 10.83
N VAL A 126 11.22 0.78 10.86
CA VAL A 126 10.69 2.06 11.37
C VAL A 126 11.00 2.25 12.85
N LYS A 127 10.96 1.15 13.64
CA LYS A 127 11.25 1.19 15.08
C LYS A 127 12.73 1.01 15.39
N GLU A 128 13.39 0.09 14.72
CA GLU A 128 14.72 -0.40 15.10
C GLU A 128 15.86 0.38 14.43
N ASN A 129 15.57 1.09 13.33
CA ASN A 129 16.57 1.85 12.60
C ASN A 129 16.34 3.38 12.76
N ALA A 130 17.17 4.02 13.59
CA ALA A 130 17.06 5.44 13.86
C ALA A 130 17.17 6.32 12.59
N ALA A 131 17.94 5.89 11.57
CA ALA A 131 18.04 6.61 10.31
C ALA A 131 16.73 6.54 9.51
N VAL A 132 16.05 5.40 9.53
CA VAL A 132 14.71 5.24 8.91
C VAL A 132 13.70 6.13 9.65
N ALA A 133 13.66 6.07 10.98
CA ALA A 133 12.75 6.89 11.77
C ALA A 133 12.99 8.40 11.57
N SER A 134 14.25 8.84 11.48
CA SER A 134 14.58 10.24 11.16
C SER A 134 14.13 10.60 9.75
N ALA A 135 14.47 9.79 8.76
CA ALA A 135 14.09 10.04 7.38
C ALA A 135 12.57 10.15 7.18
N ILE A 136 11.76 9.39 7.94
CA ILE A 136 10.30 9.51 7.92
C ILE A 136 9.85 10.86 8.47
N ARG A 137 10.43 11.33 9.58
CA ARG A 137 10.04 12.60 10.20
C ARG A 137 10.50 13.84 9.43
N ASP A 138 11.65 13.72 8.77
CA ASP A 138 12.32 14.87 8.13
C ASP A 138 11.85 15.12 6.67
N ARG A 139 11.06 14.18 6.11
CA ARG A 139 10.61 14.27 4.72
C ARG A 139 9.23 14.92 4.58
N GLU A 140 9.02 15.61 3.45
CA GLU A 140 7.71 16.17 3.10
C GLU A 140 6.72 15.12 2.58
N ALA A 141 7.23 14.14 1.82
CA ALA A 141 6.39 13.12 1.21
C ALA A 141 5.84 12.14 2.25
N PRO A 142 4.54 11.85 2.25
CA PRO A 142 3.90 11.04 3.28
C PRO A 142 4.37 9.57 3.26
N VAL A 143 4.36 8.97 4.44
CA VAL A 143 4.54 7.54 4.64
C VAL A 143 3.27 6.95 5.21
N VAL A 144 2.86 5.78 4.71
CA VAL A 144 1.70 5.01 5.18
C VAL A 144 2.22 3.71 5.79
N LEU A 145 1.89 3.45 7.04
CA LEU A 145 2.08 2.13 7.65
C LEU A 145 0.79 1.33 7.56
N THR A 146 0.89 0.03 7.24
CA THR A 146 -0.28 -0.85 7.12
C THR A 146 -0.22 -2.03 8.11
N PRO A 147 -0.06 -1.79 9.42
CA PRO A 147 0.05 -2.86 10.39
C PRO A 147 -1.29 -3.57 10.62
N HIS A 148 -1.24 -4.87 10.91
CA HIS A 148 -2.29 -5.51 11.69
C HIS A 148 -2.02 -5.31 13.20
N ARG A 149 -2.99 -5.64 14.06
CA ARG A 149 -2.90 -5.39 15.51
C ARG A 149 -1.61 -5.94 16.17
N ARG A 150 -1.15 -7.12 15.76
CA ARG A 150 0.07 -7.71 16.32
C ARG A 150 1.35 -6.99 15.87
N GLU A 151 1.37 -6.45 14.65
CA GLU A 151 2.47 -5.62 14.16
C GLU A 151 2.49 -4.27 14.86
N ALA A 152 1.33 -3.62 15.02
CA ALA A 152 1.20 -2.38 15.78
C ALA A 152 1.72 -2.54 17.22
N ALA A 153 1.37 -3.62 17.91
CA ALA A 153 1.84 -3.92 19.27
C ALA A 153 3.37 -4.12 19.37
N ARG A 154 4.06 -4.45 18.27
CA ARG A 154 5.52 -4.49 18.24
C ARG A 154 6.13 -3.11 18.07
N LEU A 155 5.42 -2.19 17.41
CA LEU A 155 5.88 -0.83 17.15
C LEU A 155 5.70 0.06 18.38
N ILE A 156 4.51 0.02 19.00
CA ILE A 156 4.19 0.78 20.21
C ILE A 156 3.55 -0.13 21.27
N ALA A 157 3.76 0.19 22.55
CA ALA A 157 3.05 -0.42 23.65
C ALA A 157 1.80 0.41 23.92
N SER A 158 0.62 -0.12 23.55
CA SER A 158 -0.66 0.52 23.78
C SER A 158 -1.75 -0.52 24.06
N ASP A 159 -2.51 -0.29 25.14
CA ASP A 159 -3.70 -1.08 25.53
C ASP A 159 -5.01 -0.38 25.11
N ALA A 160 -4.91 0.70 24.33
CA ALA A 160 -6.04 1.51 23.91
C ALA A 160 -6.97 0.77 22.91
N HIS A 161 -8.12 1.35 22.65
CA HIS A 161 -9.03 0.87 21.62
C HIS A 161 -8.40 0.97 20.21
N HIS A 162 -8.97 0.21 19.28
CA HIS A 162 -8.37 0.05 17.93
C HIS A 162 -8.10 1.39 17.21
N ALA A 163 -9.05 2.33 17.30
CA ALA A 163 -8.90 3.65 16.67
C ALA A 163 -7.84 4.52 17.36
N GLU A 164 -7.76 4.49 18.69
CA GLU A 164 -6.78 5.23 19.48
C GLU A 164 -5.35 4.70 19.20
N VAL A 165 -5.18 3.36 19.12
CA VAL A 165 -3.89 2.76 18.74
C VAL A 165 -3.42 3.23 17.37
N ALA A 166 -4.34 3.39 16.40
CA ALA A 166 -3.97 3.90 15.08
C ALA A 166 -3.45 5.34 15.14
N MET A 167 -4.10 6.21 15.94
CA MET A 167 -3.67 7.61 16.15
C MET A 167 -2.35 7.69 16.92
N GLU A 168 -2.22 6.95 18.02
CA GLU A 168 -0.99 6.90 18.81
C GLU A 168 0.22 6.42 17.98
N LEU A 169 0.01 5.41 17.13
CA LEU A 169 1.05 4.93 16.23
C LEU A 169 1.38 5.98 15.15
N ALA A 170 0.39 6.66 14.62
CA ALA A 170 0.60 7.73 13.65
C ALA A 170 1.41 8.89 14.24
N ASP A 171 1.10 9.31 15.47
CA ASP A 171 1.83 10.34 16.20
C ASP A 171 3.28 9.90 16.50
N ALA A 172 3.45 8.71 17.06
CA ALA A 172 4.77 8.19 17.42
C ALA A 172 5.72 8.04 16.22
N THR A 173 5.17 7.77 15.03
CA THR A 173 5.98 7.52 13.82
C THR A 173 6.01 8.68 12.83
N GLY A 174 5.11 9.66 12.95
CA GLY A 174 4.95 10.74 11.97
C GLY A 174 4.34 10.26 10.65
N THR A 175 3.50 9.22 10.67
CA THR A 175 2.97 8.58 9.46
C THR A 175 1.45 8.61 9.40
N VAL A 176 0.88 8.28 8.23
CA VAL A 176 -0.49 7.80 8.13
C VAL A 176 -0.51 6.32 8.51
N VAL A 177 -1.50 5.90 9.28
CA VAL A 177 -1.64 4.51 9.71
C VAL A 177 -2.93 3.91 9.16
N VAL A 178 -2.82 2.74 8.54
CA VAL A 178 -3.94 1.87 8.17
C VAL A 178 -3.87 0.64 9.08
N LEU A 179 -4.52 0.71 10.23
CA LEU A 179 -4.54 -0.39 11.20
C LEU A 179 -5.56 -1.45 10.76
N LYS A 180 -5.02 -2.54 10.21
CA LYS A 180 -5.81 -3.66 9.66
C LYS A 180 -6.51 -4.48 10.76
N GLY A 181 -7.74 -4.89 10.51
CA GLY A 181 -8.53 -5.73 11.40
C GLY A 181 -10.03 -5.61 11.12
N PRO A 182 -10.87 -6.26 11.92
CA PRO A 182 -12.31 -5.98 11.92
C PRO A 182 -12.52 -4.49 12.20
N GLY A 183 -13.13 -3.76 11.26
CA GLY A 183 -13.19 -2.30 11.32
C GLY A 183 -11.81 -1.66 11.11
N THR A 184 -11.19 -1.88 9.94
CA THR A 184 -9.90 -1.25 9.58
C THR A 184 -9.97 0.26 9.77
N VAL A 185 -9.01 0.82 10.52
CA VAL A 185 -8.95 2.25 10.83
C VAL A 185 -7.85 2.92 10.03
N VAL A 186 -8.18 4.06 9.42
CA VAL A 186 -7.20 4.96 8.80
C VAL A 186 -7.10 6.22 9.64
N ALA A 187 -5.90 6.54 10.10
CA ALA A 187 -5.66 7.67 11.00
C ALA A 187 -4.39 8.44 10.63
N THR A 188 -4.41 9.72 10.99
CA THR A 188 -3.24 10.59 11.16
C THR A 188 -3.02 10.83 12.66
N ALA A 189 -1.95 11.52 13.04
CA ALA A 189 -1.71 11.89 14.43
C ALA A 189 -2.89 12.70 15.03
N ASP A 190 -3.53 13.53 14.20
CA ASP A 190 -4.55 14.48 14.65
C ASP A 190 -5.98 13.92 14.64
N SER A 191 -6.25 12.88 13.84
CA SER A 191 -7.63 12.41 13.65
C SER A 191 -7.74 11.00 13.08
N VAL A 192 -8.84 10.33 13.40
CA VAL A 192 -9.35 9.19 12.63
C VAL A 192 -9.98 9.73 11.35
N VAL A 193 -9.48 9.31 10.21
CA VAL A 193 -9.96 9.73 8.87
C VAL A 193 -11.09 8.83 8.39
N ALA A 194 -10.98 7.52 8.65
CA ALA A 194 -12.00 6.54 8.30
C ALA A 194 -11.96 5.32 9.22
N VAL A 195 -13.14 4.73 9.41
CA VAL A 195 -13.31 3.37 9.95
C VAL A 195 -14.09 2.58 8.90
N ASP A 196 -13.51 1.47 8.45
CA ASP A 196 -14.18 0.61 7.47
C ASP A 196 -15.09 -0.41 8.15
N GLU A 197 -16.38 -0.26 7.95
CA GLU A 197 -17.43 -1.16 8.44
C GLU A 197 -17.98 -2.09 7.34
N ILE A 198 -17.40 -2.04 6.13
CA ILE A 198 -17.86 -2.81 4.96
C ILE A 198 -17.33 -4.23 5.00
N ALA A 199 -16.05 -4.39 5.37
CA ALA A 199 -15.38 -5.68 5.39
C ALA A 199 -16.07 -6.66 6.35
N GLY A 200 -16.26 -7.87 5.86
CA GLY A 200 -16.66 -9.01 6.66
C GLY A 200 -15.51 -10.00 6.88
N PRO A 201 -15.80 -11.20 7.41
CA PRO A 201 -14.80 -12.22 7.69
C PRO A 201 -14.14 -12.80 6.41
N GLU A 202 -14.67 -12.52 5.23
CA GLU A 202 -14.12 -12.95 3.93
C GLU A 202 -12.69 -12.44 3.69
N LEU A 203 -12.31 -11.32 4.31
CA LEU A 203 -10.95 -10.79 4.25
C LEU A 203 -9.99 -11.40 5.26
N ALA A 204 -10.46 -12.27 6.16
CA ALA A 204 -9.63 -12.97 7.14
C ALA A 204 -8.89 -14.16 6.50
N THR A 205 -8.24 -13.93 5.37
CA THR A 205 -7.42 -14.91 4.64
C THR A 205 -6.04 -14.36 4.34
N ALA A 206 -5.04 -15.27 4.25
CA ALA A 206 -3.66 -14.87 4.00
C ALA A 206 -3.50 -14.15 2.66
N GLY A 207 -2.71 -13.08 2.63
CA GLY A 207 -2.37 -12.33 1.43
C GLY A 207 -3.30 -11.16 1.11
N THR A 208 -4.44 -10.98 1.79
CA THR A 208 -5.32 -9.83 1.56
C THR A 208 -4.67 -8.51 1.98
N GLY A 209 -3.75 -8.55 2.97
CA GLY A 209 -2.93 -7.40 3.34
C GLY A 209 -1.97 -6.97 2.22
N ASP A 210 -1.37 -7.95 1.51
CA ASP A 210 -0.49 -7.67 0.36
C ASP A 210 -1.28 -7.01 -0.78
N VAL A 211 -2.51 -7.47 -1.01
CA VAL A 211 -3.45 -6.86 -1.98
C VAL A 211 -3.74 -5.40 -1.59
N LEU A 212 -4.06 -5.15 -0.31
CA LEU A 212 -4.35 -3.80 0.17
C LEU A 212 -3.13 -2.87 0.03
N ALA A 213 -1.94 -3.33 0.41
CA ALA A 213 -0.72 -2.52 0.31
C ALA A 213 -0.42 -2.13 -1.15
N GLY A 214 -0.54 -3.07 -2.09
CA GLY A 214 -0.37 -2.81 -3.52
C GLY A 214 -1.38 -1.82 -4.08
N LEU A 215 -2.64 -1.94 -3.66
CA LEU A 215 -3.71 -1.02 -4.05
C LEU A 215 -3.46 0.40 -3.55
N ILE A 216 -3.13 0.57 -2.26
CA ILE A 216 -2.80 1.88 -1.67
C ILE A 216 -1.65 2.54 -2.44
N GLY A 217 -0.55 1.80 -2.67
CA GLY A 217 0.61 2.33 -3.38
C GLY A 217 0.27 2.81 -4.79
N SER A 218 -0.52 2.05 -5.54
CA SER A 218 -0.93 2.42 -6.89
C SER A 218 -1.87 3.62 -6.92
N MET A 219 -2.82 3.71 -5.99
CA MET A 219 -3.72 4.86 -5.88
C MET A 219 -2.95 6.13 -5.49
N LEU A 220 -1.98 6.03 -4.58
CA LEU A 220 -1.10 7.15 -4.24
C LEU A 220 -0.20 7.57 -5.40
N ALA A 221 0.27 6.63 -6.22
CA ALA A 221 1.06 6.95 -7.41
C ALA A 221 0.22 7.71 -8.45
N ALA A 222 -1.02 7.27 -8.68
CA ALA A 222 -1.96 7.93 -9.58
C ALA A 222 -2.35 9.32 -9.06
N GLU A 223 -2.67 9.46 -7.78
CA GLU A 223 -2.97 10.73 -7.12
C GLU A 223 -1.81 11.72 -7.26
N SER A 224 -0.58 11.27 -6.91
CA SER A 224 0.61 12.12 -6.99
C SER A 224 0.93 12.55 -8.43
N ALA A 225 0.62 11.73 -9.42
CA ALA A 225 0.84 12.06 -10.82
C ALA A 225 -0.15 13.10 -11.35
N LEU A 226 -1.39 13.09 -10.88
CA LEU A 226 -2.45 13.99 -11.31
C LEU A 226 -2.45 15.32 -10.55
N ASN A 227 -2.25 15.26 -9.24
CA ASN A 227 -2.49 16.38 -8.32
C ASN A 227 -1.21 16.86 -7.61
N GLY A 228 -0.06 16.24 -7.87
CA GLY A 228 1.18 16.50 -7.14
C GLY A 228 1.24 15.69 -5.83
N LEU A 229 2.28 15.96 -5.05
CA LEU A 229 2.52 15.25 -3.79
C LEU A 229 1.36 15.48 -2.82
N PRO A 230 0.68 14.41 -2.34
CA PRO A 230 -0.44 14.57 -1.42
C PRO A 230 0.04 15.02 -0.04
N SER A 231 -0.73 15.88 0.62
CA SER A 231 -0.55 16.14 2.05
C SER A 231 -0.83 14.87 2.88
N PRO A 232 -0.39 14.77 4.15
CA PRO A 232 -0.70 13.61 4.99
C PRO A 232 -2.21 13.31 5.08
N ARG A 233 -3.05 14.35 5.20
CA ARG A 233 -4.52 14.20 5.23
C ARG A 233 -5.06 13.65 3.90
N ARG A 234 -4.59 14.18 2.76
CA ARG A 234 -4.99 13.68 1.43
C ARG A 234 -4.50 12.24 1.22
N CYS A 235 -3.29 11.92 1.66
CA CYS A 235 -2.75 10.57 1.64
C CYS A 235 -3.64 9.60 2.46
N ALA A 236 -4.08 10.01 3.65
CA ALA A 236 -4.99 9.23 4.48
C ALA A 236 -6.35 9.03 3.80
N ALA A 237 -6.89 10.05 3.12
CA ALA A 237 -8.14 9.93 2.36
C ALA A 237 -8.00 8.95 1.18
N VAL A 238 -6.88 8.97 0.45
CA VAL A 238 -6.58 7.97 -0.61
C VAL A 238 -6.47 6.58 -0.03
N ALA A 239 -5.78 6.41 1.11
CA ALA A 239 -5.67 5.13 1.79
C ALA A 239 -7.05 4.61 2.27
N ALA A 240 -7.91 5.48 2.78
CA ALA A 240 -9.28 5.13 3.18
C ALA A 240 -10.13 4.62 2.00
N GLN A 241 -10.00 5.25 0.83
CA GLN A 241 -10.67 4.75 -0.37
C GLN A 241 -10.10 3.41 -0.85
N ALA A 242 -8.80 3.20 -0.75
CA ALA A 242 -8.20 1.91 -1.05
C ALA A 242 -8.74 0.82 -0.10
N VAL A 243 -8.87 1.12 1.20
CA VAL A 243 -9.49 0.23 2.19
C VAL A 243 -10.93 -0.09 1.78
N ARG A 244 -11.74 0.94 1.47
CA ARG A 244 -13.13 0.76 1.01
C ARG A 244 -13.21 -0.11 -0.26
N ALA A 245 -12.40 0.16 -1.27
CA ALA A 245 -12.35 -0.62 -2.50
C ALA A 245 -11.97 -2.09 -2.25
N HIS A 246 -10.98 -2.32 -1.39
CA HIS A 246 -10.54 -3.64 -0.97
C HIS A 246 -11.67 -4.41 -0.25
N SER A 247 -12.41 -3.76 0.64
CA SER A 247 -13.53 -4.36 1.37
C SER A 247 -14.70 -4.69 0.44
N LEU A 248 -15.04 -3.81 -0.49
CA LEU A 248 -16.03 -4.07 -1.52
C LEU A 248 -15.61 -5.23 -2.44
N ALA A 249 -14.33 -5.33 -2.80
CA ALA A 249 -13.80 -6.44 -3.58
C ALA A 249 -13.91 -7.78 -2.84
N GLY A 250 -13.62 -7.79 -1.53
CA GLY A 250 -13.82 -8.96 -0.67
C GLY A 250 -15.28 -9.42 -0.66
N ARG A 251 -16.22 -8.51 -0.50
CA ARG A 251 -17.65 -8.82 -0.56
C ARG A 251 -18.11 -9.30 -1.94
N ALA A 252 -17.60 -8.70 -3.02
CA ALA A 252 -17.90 -9.14 -4.37
C ALA A 252 -17.37 -10.56 -4.63
N ALA A 253 -16.15 -10.87 -4.17
CA ALA A 253 -15.59 -12.21 -4.21
C ALA A 253 -16.45 -13.22 -3.42
N ALA A 254 -16.86 -12.87 -2.19
CA ALA A 254 -17.69 -13.73 -1.35
C ALA A 254 -19.08 -14.03 -1.96
N ALA A 255 -19.59 -13.15 -2.80
CA ALA A 255 -20.83 -13.41 -3.54
C ALA A 255 -20.67 -14.42 -4.69
N ARG A 256 -19.44 -14.76 -5.08
CA ARG A 256 -19.12 -15.62 -6.23
C ARG A 256 -18.51 -16.96 -5.85
N VAL A 257 -17.75 -17.01 -4.74
CA VAL A 257 -17.05 -18.22 -4.29
C VAL A 257 -17.35 -18.52 -2.83
N PHE A 258 -17.35 -19.79 -2.48
CA PHE A 258 -17.62 -20.23 -1.10
C PHE A 258 -16.49 -19.82 -0.13
N SER A 259 -15.24 -19.94 -0.55
CA SER A 259 -14.07 -19.58 0.24
C SER A 259 -13.22 -18.57 -0.53
N VAL A 260 -13.18 -17.35 -0.02
CA VAL A 260 -12.45 -16.25 -0.64
C VAL A 260 -10.95 -16.39 -0.40
N THR A 261 -10.17 -16.22 -1.46
CA THR A 261 -8.73 -16.11 -1.42
C THR A 261 -8.29 -14.67 -1.71
N ALA A 262 -7.05 -14.32 -1.38
CA ALA A 262 -6.51 -12.99 -1.70
C ALA A 262 -6.51 -12.71 -3.21
N LEU A 263 -6.36 -13.75 -4.03
CA LEU A 263 -6.39 -13.58 -5.49
C LEU A 263 -7.81 -13.26 -6.00
N ASP A 264 -8.85 -13.87 -5.42
CA ASP A 264 -10.24 -13.53 -5.74
C ASP A 264 -10.53 -12.05 -5.43
N VAL A 265 -10.02 -11.54 -4.28
CA VAL A 265 -10.13 -10.11 -3.93
C VAL A 265 -9.42 -9.24 -4.96
N ALA A 266 -8.19 -9.58 -5.36
CA ALA A 266 -7.42 -8.82 -6.35
C ALA A 266 -8.10 -8.81 -7.73
N ASP A 267 -8.74 -9.90 -8.13
CA ASP A 267 -9.43 -10.02 -9.41
C ASP A 267 -10.71 -9.16 -9.46
N GLU A 268 -11.43 -8.99 -8.33
CA GLU A 268 -12.62 -8.12 -8.24
C GLU A 268 -12.29 -6.62 -8.24
N LEU A 269 -11.07 -6.21 -7.88
CA LEU A 269 -10.71 -4.79 -7.80
C LEU A 269 -10.99 -4.01 -9.07
N GLY A 270 -10.81 -4.63 -10.25
CA GLY A 270 -11.05 -3.96 -11.53
C GLY A 270 -12.50 -3.52 -11.72
N ALA A 271 -13.46 -4.33 -11.30
CA ALA A 271 -14.89 -4.02 -11.37
C ALA A 271 -15.29 -3.00 -10.31
N VAL A 272 -14.81 -3.18 -9.06
CA VAL A 272 -15.07 -2.28 -7.95
C VAL A 272 -14.54 -0.87 -8.23
N MET A 273 -13.29 -0.75 -8.69
CA MET A 273 -12.68 0.55 -9.02
C MET A 273 -13.41 1.29 -10.15
N ARG A 274 -14.06 0.57 -11.06
CA ARG A 274 -14.92 1.17 -12.07
C ARG A 274 -16.20 1.73 -11.46
N GLY A 275 -16.89 0.94 -10.62
CA GLY A 275 -18.13 1.36 -9.97
C GLY A 275 -17.97 2.51 -8.96
N LEU A 276 -16.77 2.73 -8.44
CA LEU A 276 -16.47 3.90 -7.59
C LEU A 276 -16.22 5.20 -8.39
N ARG A 277 -16.18 5.11 -9.73
CA ARG A 277 -16.01 6.26 -10.64
C ARG A 277 -17.33 6.73 -11.28
N GLU A 278 -18.35 5.89 -11.25
CA GLU A 278 -19.71 6.16 -11.75
C GLU A 278 -20.59 6.72 -10.64
#